data_45d272c48f417e593f056097cbeb08ee
#
_entry.id   45d272c48f417e593f056097cbeb08ee
#
_cell.length_a   1.000
_cell.length_b   1.000
_cell.length_c   1.000
_cell.angle_alpha   90.00
_cell.angle_beta   90.00
_cell.angle_gamma   90.00
#
_symmetry.space_group_name_H-M   'P 1'
#
loop_
_entity.id
_entity.type
_entity.pdbx_description
1 polymer ?
#
loop_
_entity_poly.entity_id
_entity_poly.type
_entity_poly.pdbx_seq_one_letter_code
_entity_poly.pdbx_strand_id
1 'polypeptide(L)' 'MDRNTELYQKMQAELEQFKDWLLTQPPQEILNHTYEYTTKEDILLVFENFDLSEKQAQALLAQPMPLDEIFH' A
#
# COMPACT_ATOMS: atom_id res chain seq x y z
N MET A 1 -7.69 -5.04 17.97
CA MET A 1 -7.70 -4.86 16.50
C MET A 1 -7.03 -6.07 15.87
N ASP A 2 -7.65 -6.67 14.86
CA ASP A 2 -7.06 -7.84 14.24
C ASP A 2 -5.91 -7.47 13.29
N ARG A 3 -5.12 -8.47 12.92
CA ARG A 3 -3.92 -8.25 12.10
C ARG A 3 -4.26 -7.72 10.70
N ASN A 4 -5.38 -8.15 10.14
CA ASN A 4 -5.78 -7.68 8.81
C ASN A 4 -6.17 -6.21 8.83
N THR A 5 -6.85 -5.77 9.88
CA THR A 5 -7.19 -4.34 10.04
C THR A 5 -5.93 -3.51 10.23
N GLU A 6 -4.99 -3.98 11.06
CA GLU A 6 -3.72 -3.29 11.26
C GLU A 6 -2.94 -3.18 9.95
N LEU A 7 -2.90 -4.28 9.19
CA LEU A 7 -2.19 -4.31 7.91
C LEU A 7 -2.81 -3.34 6.91
N TYR A 8 -4.14 -3.34 6.82
CA TYR A 8 -4.84 -2.42 5.93
C TYR A 8 -4.53 -0.97 6.27
N GLN A 9 -4.57 -0.63 7.55
CA GLN A 9 -4.29 0.74 8.00
C GLN A 9 -2.85 1.13 7.71
N LYS A 10 -1.92 0.21 7.90
CA LYS A 10 -0.51 0.46 7.59
C LYS A 10 -0.29 0.70 6.10
N MET A 11 -0.92 -0.12 5.25
CA MET A 11 -0.82 0.04 3.80
C MET A 11 -1.51 1.32 3.33
N GLN A 12 -2.62 1.69 3.95
CA GLN A 12 -3.32 2.93 3.63
C GLN A 12 -2.43 4.14 3.95
N ALA A 13 -1.76 4.13 5.10
CA ALA A 13 -0.83 5.18 5.47
C ALA A 13 0.36 5.24 4.52
N GLU A 14 0.86 4.08 4.11
CA GLU A 14 1.95 4.00 3.13
C GLU A 14 1.55 4.63 1.80
N LEU A 15 0.35 4.33 1.31
CA LEU A 15 -0.15 4.90 0.06
C LEU A 15 -0.33 6.42 0.17
N GLU A 16 -0.83 6.90 1.32
CA GLU A 16 -0.96 8.34 1.55
C GLU A 16 0.39 9.05 1.52
N GLN A 17 1.42 8.46 2.12
CA GLN A 17 2.77 9.03 2.10
C GLN A 17 3.32 9.07 0.68
N PHE A 18 3.09 8.02 -0.10
CA PHE A 18 3.49 7.99 -1.50
C PHE A 18 2.80 9.07 -2.31
N LYS A 19 1.49 9.23 -2.11
CA LYS A 19 0.71 10.26 -2.77
C LYS A 19 1.23 11.65 -2.42
N ASP A 20 1.50 11.91 -1.14
CA ASP A 20 2.01 13.21 -0.70
C ASP A 20 3.36 13.52 -1.34
N TRP A 21 4.25 12.52 -1.39
CA TRP A 21 5.53 12.69 -2.07
C TRP A 21 5.33 12.98 -3.55
N LEU A 22 4.45 12.20 -4.20
CA LEU A 22 4.19 12.32 -5.63
C LEU A 22 3.68 13.71 -6.00
N LEU A 23 2.84 14.29 -5.16
CA LEU A 23 2.29 15.63 -5.40
C LEU A 23 3.35 16.75 -5.30
N THR A 24 4.53 16.44 -4.76
CA THR A 24 5.63 17.40 -4.72
C THR A 24 6.54 17.33 -5.96
N GLN A 25 6.28 16.35 -6.83
CA GLN A 25 7.13 16.10 -7.99
C GLN A 25 6.69 16.91 -9.22
N PRO A 26 7.59 17.14 -10.19
CA PRO A 26 7.18 17.78 -11.46
C PRO A 26 6.20 16.88 -12.22
N PRO A 27 5.39 17.47 -13.13
CA PRO A 27 4.38 16.69 -13.86
C PRO A 27 4.93 15.46 -14.57
N GLN A 28 6.14 15.51 -15.11
CA GLN A 28 6.74 14.35 -15.78
C GLN A 28 6.96 13.20 -14.82
N GLU A 29 7.42 13.49 -13.61
CA GLU A 29 7.62 12.44 -12.59
C GLU A 29 6.28 11.88 -12.11
N ILE A 30 5.25 12.72 -12.00
CA ILE A 30 3.91 12.26 -11.63
C ILE A 30 3.42 11.24 -12.65
N LEU A 31 3.57 11.56 -13.95
CA LEU A 31 3.17 10.65 -15.03
C LEU A 31 3.96 9.33 -14.98
N ASN A 32 5.25 9.41 -14.67
CA ASN A 32 6.10 8.23 -14.61
C ASN A 32 5.71 7.27 -13.48
N HIS A 33 5.06 7.78 -12.42
CA HIS A 33 4.67 6.97 -11.26
C HIS A 33 3.16 6.69 -11.20
N THR A 34 2.41 7.09 -12.21
CA THR A 34 0.95 6.90 -12.22
C THR A 34 0.57 5.42 -12.15
N TYR A 35 1.27 4.57 -12.90
CA TYR A 35 1.00 3.13 -12.89
C TYR A 35 1.21 2.53 -11.49
N GLU A 36 2.31 2.89 -10.85
CA GLU A 36 2.61 2.42 -9.50
C GLU A 36 1.53 2.83 -8.51
N TYR A 37 1.13 4.11 -8.53
CA TYR A 37 0.11 4.63 -7.63
C TYR A 37 -1.23 3.90 -7.84
N THR A 38 -1.67 3.78 -9.09
CA THR A 38 -2.94 3.15 -9.44
C THR A 38 -2.94 1.66 -9.04
N THR A 39 -1.83 0.97 -9.30
CA THR A 39 -1.71 -0.45 -8.95
C THR A 39 -1.74 -0.64 -7.43
N LYS A 40 -1.05 0.21 -6.68
CA LYS A 40 -1.07 0.15 -5.22
C LYS A 40 -2.45 0.44 -4.66
N GLU A 41 -3.18 1.37 -5.27
CA GLU A 41 -4.55 1.67 -4.89
C GLU A 41 -5.46 0.46 -5.10
N ASP A 42 -5.30 -0.23 -6.23
CA ASP A 42 -6.05 -1.45 -6.54
C ASP A 42 -5.73 -2.57 -5.55
N ILE A 43 -4.47 -2.73 -5.19
CA ILE A 43 -4.06 -3.72 -4.19
C ILE A 43 -4.76 -3.43 -2.87
N LEU A 44 -4.79 -2.18 -2.45
CA LEU A 44 -5.43 -1.78 -1.21
C LEU A 44 -6.93 -2.10 -1.23
N LEU A 45 -7.60 -1.87 -2.37
CA LEU A 45 -9.02 -2.20 -2.53
C LEU A 45 -9.28 -3.70 -2.36
N VAL A 46 -8.38 -4.55 -2.85
CA VAL A 46 -8.52 -6.00 -2.67
C VAL A 46 -8.54 -6.35 -1.18
N PHE A 47 -7.68 -5.71 -0.40
CA PHE A 47 -7.59 -6.00 1.04
C PHE A 47 -8.74 -5.41 1.86
N GLU A 48 -9.58 -4.55 1.31
CA GLU A 48 -10.82 -4.14 1.97
C GLU A 48 -11.80 -5.31 2.09
N ASN A 49 -11.77 -6.25 1.14
CA ASN A 49 -12.75 -7.32 1.04
C ASN A 49 -12.14 -8.71 1.11
N PHE A 50 -10.86 -8.81 1.39
CA PHE A 50 -10.14 -10.08 1.40
C PHE A 50 -9.19 -10.11 2.59
N ASP A 51 -9.35 -11.13 3.44
CA ASP A 51 -8.48 -11.31 4.60
C ASP A 51 -7.40 -12.35 4.32
N LEU A 52 -6.18 -12.04 4.72
CA LEU A 52 -5.09 -13.00 4.78
C LEU A 52 -5.21 -13.83 6.05
N SER A 53 -4.54 -14.99 6.08
CA SER A 53 -4.37 -15.72 7.32
C SER A 53 -3.60 -14.82 8.31
N GLU A 54 -3.76 -15.11 9.61
CA GLU A 54 -3.05 -14.33 10.63
C GLU A 54 -1.55 -14.36 10.42
N LYS A 55 -1.01 -15.52 10.04
CA LYS A 55 0.42 -15.69 9.79
C LYS A 55 0.90 -14.83 8.62
N GLN A 56 0.12 -14.79 7.54
CA GLN A 56 0.45 -13.99 6.37
C GLN A 56 0.36 -12.50 6.68
N ALA A 57 -0.69 -12.09 7.38
CA ALA A 57 -0.86 -10.69 7.77
C ALA A 57 0.28 -10.25 8.69
N GLN A 58 0.68 -11.09 9.63
CA GLN A 58 1.77 -10.80 10.54
C GLN A 58 3.10 -10.66 9.80
N ALA A 59 3.35 -11.51 8.81
CA ALA A 59 4.57 -11.45 8.01
C ALA A 59 4.66 -10.13 7.23
N LEU A 60 3.54 -9.68 6.65
CA LEU A 60 3.51 -8.41 5.94
C LEU A 60 3.61 -7.21 6.89
N LEU A 61 2.99 -7.31 8.08
CA LEU A 61 3.09 -6.25 9.08
C LEU A 61 4.53 -6.05 9.54
N ALA A 62 5.36 -7.08 9.48
CA ALA A 62 6.77 -6.99 9.86
C ALA A 62 7.59 -6.21 8.83
N GLN A 63 7.07 -6.01 7.61
CA GLN A 63 7.75 -5.24 6.59
C GLN A 63 7.52 -3.75 6.83
N PRO A 64 8.56 -2.90 6.62
CA PRO A 64 8.37 -1.45 6.79
C PRO A 64 7.40 -0.85 5.77
N MET A 65 7.33 -1.44 4.56
CA MET A 65 6.46 -0.95 3.49
C MET A 65 5.75 -2.13 2.83
N PRO A 66 4.73 -2.70 3.51
CA PRO A 66 4.08 -3.91 3.01
C PRO A 66 3.39 -3.74 1.65
N LEU A 67 2.86 -2.57 1.35
CA LEU A 67 2.22 -2.32 0.05
C LEU A 67 3.25 -2.36 -1.07
N ASP A 68 4.42 -1.79 -0.85
CA ASP A 68 5.51 -1.82 -1.80
C ASP A 68 6.03 -3.24 -2.01
N GLU A 69 6.08 -4.04 -0.93
CA GLU A 69 6.46 -5.45 -1.00
C GLU A 69 5.53 -6.24 -1.92
N ILE A 70 4.22 -6.00 -1.81
CA ILE A 70 3.24 -6.69 -2.65
C ILE A 70 3.36 -6.22 -4.10
N PHE A 71 3.61 -4.92 -4.30
CA PHE A 71 3.73 -4.34 -5.63
C PHE A 71 4.94 -4.91 -6.39
N HIS A 72 6.04 -5.12 -5.70
CA HIS A 72 7.25 -5.70 -6.26
C HIS A 72 7.22 -7.23 -6.13
#